data_f02a1a0b8d254b1d5417212e98873f05
#
_entry.id   f02a1a0b8d254b1d5417212e98873f05
#
_cell.length_a   1.000
_cell.length_b   1.000
_cell.length_c   1.000
_cell.angle_alpha   90.00
_cell.angle_beta   90.00
_cell.angle_gamma   90.00
#
_symmetry.space_group_name_H-M   'P 1'
#
loop_
_entity.id
_entity.type
_entity.pdbx_description
1 polymer ?
#
loop_
_entity_poly.entity_id
_entity_poly.type
_entity_poly.pdbx_seq_one_letter_code
_entity_poly.pdbx_strand_id
1 'polypeptide(L)'
;ALRQLEYITIELQKVYRQRDADFIEILNAVRENRVNSDILRRLNSRVGMAHAEEDVIRLTTHNAQADQVNNAELEALPGEPILFNAEVEGDFPENSYPADECLSLKRGAKVMFIRNDSEGRFYNGKIGKVTEVSKYGVVTVEDFEGESIDVEPVEWENVQYVVDSETSEIVPNVVGRFRQLPLRIAWAVTIHKSQGLTFDKVIIDASAAFAFGQVYVALSRCRTLEGISLESPIGISSLYQDGHVSSFNEGRTPFS
;
A
#
# COMPACT_ATOMS: atom_id res chain seq x y z
N ALA A 1 9.16 -28.21 0.79
CA ALA A 1 9.35 -28.11 -0.67
C ALA A 1 10.68 -27.42 -1.00
N LEU A 2 10.96 -26.19 -0.51
CA LEU A 2 12.19 -25.44 -0.84
C LEU A 2 13.50 -26.13 -0.42
N ARG A 3 13.50 -26.97 0.63
CA ARG A 3 14.69 -27.71 1.08
C ARG A 3 15.15 -28.81 0.12
N GLN A 4 14.35 -29.15 -0.89
CA GLN A 4 14.61 -30.19 -1.89
C GLN A 4 14.97 -29.65 -3.27
N LEU A 5 15.01 -28.32 -3.42
CA LEU A 5 15.31 -27.65 -4.67
C LEU A 5 16.69 -26.99 -4.60
N GLU A 6 17.45 -27.08 -5.68
CA GLU A 6 18.61 -26.20 -5.86
C GLU A 6 18.12 -24.80 -6.18
N TYR A 7 18.47 -23.81 -5.35
CA TYR A 7 18.07 -22.42 -5.54
C TYR A 7 19.22 -21.46 -5.22
N ILE A 8 19.24 -20.35 -5.91
CA ILE A 8 20.16 -19.24 -5.68
C ILE A 8 19.44 -18.21 -4.82
N THR A 9 20.08 -17.75 -3.75
CA THR A 9 19.57 -16.66 -2.92
C THR A 9 20.32 -15.38 -3.26
N ILE A 10 19.56 -14.35 -3.63
CA ILE A 10 20.07 -12.99 -3.83
C ILE A 10 19.49 -12.12 -2.73
N GLU A 11 20.34 -11.53 -1.91
CA GLU A 11 19.94 -10.60 -0.86
C GLU A 11 20.20 -9.15 -1.30
N LEU A 12 19.13 -8.33 -1.34
CA LEU A 12 19.23 -6.90 -1.63
C LEU A 12 19.66 -6.17 -0.36
N GLN A 13 20.87 -5.60 -0.37
CA GLN A 13 21.44 -4.95 0.82
C GLN A 13 21.18 -3.45 0.90
N LYS A 14 20.95 -2.79 -0.24
CA LYS A 14 20.80 -1.33 -0.28
C LYS A 14 19.37 -0.90 0.01
N VAL A 15 19.21 -0.08 1.05
CA VAL A 15 17.95 0.57 1.38
C VAL A 15 17.84 1.88 0.63
N TYR A 16 16.76 2.06 -0.14
CA TYR A 16 16.52 3.27 -0.94
C TYR A 16 15.44 4.18 -0.35
N ARG A 17 14.49 3.63 0.42
CA ARG A 17 13.34 4.36 0.94
C ARG A 17 13.69 5.23 2.12
N GLN A 18 14.43 4.68 3.08
CA GLN A 18 14.86 5.38 4.28
C GLN A 18 16.28 5.91 4.11
N ARG A 19 16.54 7.11 4.65
CA ARG A 19 17.87 7.75 4.68
C ARG A 19 18.39 7.97 6.11
N ASP A 20 17.49 7.92 7.10
CA ASP A 20 17.81 8.04 8.51
C ASP A 20 18.42 6.72 9.02
N ALA A 21 19.70 6.79 9.43
CA ALA A 21 20.45 5.63 9.90
C ALA A 21 19.83 5.01 11.17
N ASP A 22 19.30 5.84 12.06
CA ASP A 22 18.66 5.42 13.30
C ASP A 22 17.36 4.66 13.04
N PHE A 23 16.58 5.13 12.07
CA PHE A 23 15.36 4.44 11.69
C PHE A 23 15.64 3.14 10.93
N ILE A 24 16.66 3.12 10.08
CA ILE A 24 17.12 1.89 9.40
C ILE A 24 17.59 0.86 10.44
N GLU A 25 18.29 1.27 11.49
CA GLU A 25 18.68 0.39 12.59
C GLU A 25 17.47 -0.25 13.27
N ILE A 26 16.44 0.54 13.60
CA ILE A 26 15.19 0.06 14.18
C ILE A 26 14.53 -0.97 13.24
N LEU A 27 14.38 -0.66 11.97
CA LEU A 27 13.78 -1.55 10.99
C LEU A 27 14.56 -2.87 10.85
N ASN A 28 15.89 -2.82 10.81
CA ASN A 28 16.72 -4.00 10.75
C ASN A 28 16.59 -4.85 12.02
N ALA A 29 16.56 -4.22 13.20
CA ALA A 29 16.37 -4.95 14.45
C ALA A 29 15.00 -5.65 14.51
N VAL A 30 13.94 -5.03 13.98
CA VAL A 30 12.62 -5.67 13.88
C VAL A 30 12.67 -6.82 12.87
N ARG A 31 13.28 -6.61 11.70
CA ARG A 31 13.41 -7.63 10.64
C ARG A 31 14.20 -8.84 11.09
N GLU A 32 15.25 -8.64 11.88
CA GLU A 32 16.17 -9.67 12.32
C GLU A 32 15.83 -10.25 13.71
N ASN A 33 14.65 -9.88 14.23
CA ASN A 33 14.17 -10.34 15.55
C ASN A 33 15.13 -10.00 16.71
N ARG A 34 15.83 -8.85 16.61
CA ARG A 34 16.82 -8.35 17.59
C ARG A 34 16.32 -7.14 18.38
N VAL A 35 14.98 -7.04 18.54
CA VAL A 35 14.35 -5.94 19.27
C VAL A 35 14.70 -6.02 20.76
N ASN A 36 15.20 -4.92 21.30
CA ASN A 36 15.48 -4.74 22.72
C ASN A 36 14.57 -3.66 23.33
N SER A 37 14.69 -3.42 24.63
CA SER A 37 13.89 -2.43 25.36
C SER A 37 14.11 -0.99 24.89
N ASP A 38 15.29 -0.66 24.36
CA ASP A 38 15.59 0.68 23.84
C ASP A 38 14.85 0.92 22.51
N ILE A 39 14.95 -0.01 21.57
CA ILE A 39 14.23 0.04 20.29
C ILE A 39 12.72 0.12 20.52
N LEU A 40 12.18 -0.71 21.42
CA LEU A 40 10.77 -0.69 21.76
C LEU A 40 10.34 0.66 22.35
N ARG A 41 11.15 1.26 23.21
CA ARG A 41 10.89 2.58 23.78
C ARG A 41 10.89 3.66 22.70
N ARG A 42 11.88 3.64 21.77
CA ARG A 42 11.96 4.59 20.65
C ARG A 42 10.74 4.46 19.73
N LEU A 43 10.31 3.26 19.38
CA LEU A 43 9.08 3.05 18.62
C LEU A 43 7.85 3.59 19.38
N ASN A 44 7.69 3.22 20.63
CA ASN A 44 6.54 3.61 21.45
C ASN A 44 6.55 5.09 21.87
N SER A 45 7.65 5.82 21.69
CA SER A 45 7.64 7.28 21.81
C SER A 45 6.78 7.97 20.74
N ARG A 46 6.39 7.23 19.69
CA ARG A 46 5.51 7.71 18.62
C ARG A 46 4.02 7.54 18.92
N VAL A 47 3.67 6.99 20.08
CA VAL A 47 2.26 6.79 20.48
C VAL A 47 1.60 8.14 20.75
N GLY A 48 0.44 8.36 20.14
CA GLY A 48 -0.36 9.58 20.31
C GLY A 48 0.25 10.84 19.71
N MET A 49 1.30 10.71 18.89
CA MET A 49 1.84 11.85 18.15
C MET A 49 0.83 12.25 17.06
N ALA A 50 0.23 13.41 17.22
CA ALA A 50 -0.71 13.94 16.24
C ALA A 50 0.04 14.50 15.03
N HIS A 51 -0.34 14.06 13.85
CA HIS A 51 -0.06 14.75 12.61
C HIS A 51 -1.27 15.64 12.30
N ALA A 52 -1.10 16.95 12.38
CA ALA A 52 -2.17 17.92 12.12
C ALA A 52 -2.45 18.13 10.63
N GLU A 53 -1.79 17.38 9.76
CA GLU A 53 -1.74 17.64 8.32
C GLU A 53 -2.68 16.72 7.53
N GLU A 54 -3.22 17.24 6.45
CA GLU A 54 -4.21 16.54 5.60
C GLU A 54 -3.60 15.35 4.83
N ASP A 55 -2.27 15.27 4.71
CA ASP A 55 -1.54 14.27 3.92
C ASP A 55 -1.29 12.92 4.64
N VAL A 56 -1.79 12.76 5.86
CA VAL A 56 -1.58 11.55 6.66
C VAL A 56 -2.52 10.42 6.24
N ILE A 57 -1.97 9.21 6.05
CA ILE A 57 -2.75 7.98 5.81
C ILE A 57 -2.75 7.12 7.06
N ARG A 58 -3.90 6.51 7.37
CA ARG A 58 -4.02 5.49 8.40
C ARG A 58 -3.76 4.10 7.81
N LEU A 59 -2.83 3.36 8.39
CA LEU A 59 -2.56 1.96 8.05
C LEU A 59 -3.28 1.06 9.06
N THR A 60 -4.19 0.23 8.55
CA THR A 60 -4.98 -0.71 9.35
C THR A 60 -4.62 -2.16 9.02
N THR A 61 -4.98 -3.08 9.89
CA THR A 61 -4.72 -4.52 9.68
C THR A 61 -5.80 -5.20 8.85
N HIS A 62 -7.04 -4.69 8.87
CA HIS A 62 -8.20 -5.32 8.23
C HIS A 62 -8.91 -4.36 7.27
N ASN A 63 -9.44 -4.90 6.15
CA ASN A 63 -10.21 -4.11 5.19
C ASN A 63 -11.41 -3.44 5.86
N ALA A 64 -12.17 -4.15 6.70
CA ALA A 64 -13.35 -3.60 7.37
C ALA A 64 -13.03 -2.33 8.20
N GLN A 65 -11.86 -2.24 8.84
CA GLN A 65 -11.46 -1.03 9.56
C GLN A 65 -11.15 0.11 8.59
N ALA A 66 -10.42 -0.18 7.49
CA ALA A 66 -10.13 0.83 6.47
C ALA A 66 -11.43 1.36 5.85
N ASP A 67 -12.35 0.46 5.50
CA ASP A 67 -13.64 0.79 4.89
C ASP A 67 -14.51 1.63 5.84
N GLN A 68 -14.53 1.28 7.13
CA GLN A 68 -15.25 2.05 8.15
C GLN A 68 -14.73 3.50 8.26
N VAL A 69 -13.41 3.69 8.30
CA VAL A 69 -12.79 5.03 8.33
C VAL A 69 -13.10 5.77 7.05
N ASN A 70 -12.88 5.15 5.90
CA ASN A 70 -13.07 5.77 4.59
C ASN A 70 -14.54 6.19 4.37
N ASN A 71 -15.48 5.33 4.75
CA ASN A 71 -16.92 5.64 4.63
C ASN A 71 -17.34 6.78 5.56
N ALA A 72 -16.89 6.75 6.83
CA ALA A 72 -17.22 7.81 7.78
C ALA A 72 -16.69 9.18 7.33
N GLU A 73 -15.47 9.25 6.84
CA GLU A 73 -14.85 10.48 6.33
C GLU A 73 -15.54 10.96 5.04
N LEU A 74 -15.89 10.04 4.14
CA LEU A 74 -16.60 10.36 2.91
C LEU A 74 -18.01 10.87 3.19
N GLU A 75 -18.72 10.25 4.15
CA GLU A 75 -20.05 10.69 4.59
C GLU A 75 -20.02 12.07 5.23
N ALA A 76 -18.99 12.40 6.01
CA ALA A 76 -18.80 13.70 6.63
C ALA A 76 -18.59 14.85 5.63
N LEU A 77 -18.18 14.56 4.40
CA LEU A 77 -18.05 15.57 3.36
C LEU A 77 -19.41 16.03 2.85
N PRO A 78 -19.56 17.34 2.54
CA PRO A 78 -20.80 17.88 2.03
C PRO A 78 -21.13 17.36 0.62
N GLY A 79 -22.42 17.33 0.29
CA GLY A 79 -22.94 16.96 -1.03
C GLY A 79 -23.16 15.46 -1.21
N GLU A 80 -23.82 15.13 -2.32
CA GLU A 80 -24.07 13.75 -2.72
C GLU A 80 -22.86 13.17 -3.43
N PRO A 81 -22.55 11.87 -3.22
CA PRO A 81 -21.47 11.21 -3.92
C PRO A 81 -21.80 10.99 -5.40
N ILE A 82 -20.80 11.09 -6.25
CA ILE A 82 -20.87 10.66 -7.64
C ILE A 82 -20.23 9.28 -7.73
N LEU A 83 -20.96 8.34 -8.33
CA LEU A 83 -20.56 6.95 -8.47
C LEU A 83 -19.92 6.72 -9.85
N PHE A 84 -18.76 6.09 -9.85
CA PHE A 84 -18.03 5.66 -11.03
C PHE A 84 -18.01 4.15 -11.05
N ASN A 85 -18.79 3.55 -11.95
CA ASN A 85 -18.84 2.11 -12.12
C ASN A 85 -17.76 1.67 -13.13
N ALA A 86 -17.04 0.61 -12.78
CA ALA A 86 -16.08 0.02 -13.71
C ALA A 86 -16.79 -0.60 -14.93
N GLU A 87 -16.12 -0.56 -16.06
CA GLU A 87 -16.49 -1.33 -17.24
C GLU A 87 -15.65 -2.61 -17.22
N VAL A 88 -16.33 -3.77 -17.22
CA VAL A 88 -15.66 -5.09 -17.19
C VAL A 88 -16.06 -5.86 -18.45
N GLU A 89 -15.06 -6.32 -19.19
CA GLU A 89 -15.24 -7.10 -20.41
C GLU A 89 -14.49 -8.43 -20.33
N GLY A 90 -15.06 -9.48 -20.89
CA GLY A 90 -14.45 -10.80 -20.95
C GLY A 90 -14.29 -11.48 -19.59
N ASP A 91 -13.21 -12.25 -19.44
CA ASP A 91 -12.90 -12.97 -18.20
C ASP A 91 -11.96 -12.13 -17.32
N PHE A 92 -12.53 -11.38 -16.38
CA PHE A 92 -11.76 -10.66 -15.36
C PHE A 92 -12.35 -10.99 -13.99
N PRO A 93 -11.74 -11.89 -13.20
CA PRO A 93 -12.28 -12.32 -11.91
C PRO A 93 -12.37 -11.16 -10.90
N GLU A 94 -13.49 -11.07 -10.17
CA GLU A 94 -13.74 -10.00 -9.17
C GLU A 94 -12.64 -9.88 -8.11
N ASN A 95 -12.09 -11.01 -7.66
CA ASN A 95 -11.01 -11.03 -6.67
C ASN A 95 -9.67 -10.48 -7.20
N SER A 96 -9.59 -10.22 -8.51
CA SER A 96 -8.42 -9.67 -9.19
C SER A 96 -8.62 -8.21 -9.62
N TYR A 97 -9.75 -7.59 -9.27
CA TYR A 97 -10.01 -6.20 -9.61
C TYR A 97 -8.94 -5.27 -9.03
N PRO A 98 -8.30 -4.46 -9.87
CA PRO A 98 -7.24 -3.53 -9.42
C PRO A 98 -7.78 -2.33 -8.66
N ALA A 99 -9.03 -1.94 -8.95
CA ALA A 99 -9.76 -0.82 -8.34
C ALA A 99 -11.13 -1.28 -7.83
N ASP A 100 -11.81 -0.43 -7.08
CA ASP A 100 -13.18 -0.69 -6.66
C ASP A 100 -14.12 -0.68 -7.87
N GLU A 101 -14.98 -1.69 -7.99
CA GLU A 101 -15.94 -1.79 -9.08
C GLU A 101 -16.89 -0.59 -9.10
N CYS A 102 -17.32 -0.13 -7.93
CA CYS A 102 -18.10 1.08 -7.75
C CYS A 102 -17.33 2.05 -6.87
N LEU A 103 -16.65 3.02 -7.49
CA LEU A 103 -15.92 4.07 -6.79
C LEU A 103 -16.85 5.25 -6.51
N SER A 104 -17.01 5.58 -5.22
CA SER A 104 -17.81 6.71 -4.76
C SER A 104 -16.93 7.90 -4.42
N LEU A 105 -17.13 9.04 -5.09
CA LEU A 105 -16.32 10.25 -4.87
C LEU A 105 -17.19 11.46 -4.52
N LYS A 106 -16.65 12.30 -3.65
CA LYS A 106 -17.14 13.65 -3.37
C LYS A 106 -16.00 14.65 -3.53
N ARG A 107 -16.34 15.91 -3.78
CA ARG A 107 -15.37 16.98 -3.64
C ARG A 107 -14.81 17.03 -2.21
N GLY A 108 -13.50 17.12 -2.07
CA GLY A 108 -12.80 17.04 -0.79
C GLY A 108 -12.37 15.62 -0.39
N ALA A 109 -12.76 14.59 -1.14
CA ALA A 109 -12.35 13.22 -0.84
C ALA A 109 -10.83 13.06 -0.95
N LYS A 110 -10.23 12.42 0.05
CA LYS A 110 -8.83 12.01 0.01
C LYS A 110 -8.73 10.74 -0.80
N VAL A 111 -7.89 10.77 -1.83
CA VAL A 111 -7.67 9.67 -2.75
C VAL A 111 -6.21 9.35 -2.92
N MET A 112 -5.95 8.13 -3.34
CA MET A 112 -4.62 7.65 -3.70
C MET A 112 -4.66 7.09 -5.11
N PHE A 113 -3.68 7.44 -5.93
CA PHE A 113 -3.46 6.82 -7.22
C PHE A 113 -2.96 5.39 -7.04
N ILE A 114 -3.52 4.45 -7.80
CA ILE A 114 -3.21 3.01 -7.70
C ILE A 114 -2.45 2.46 -8.90
N ARG A 115 -1.95 3.35 -9.76
CA ARG A 115 -1.16 3.04 -10.95
C ARG A 115 -0.14 4.14 -11.19
N ASN A 116 0.93 3.81 -11.91
CA ASN A 116 1.82 4.83 -12.48
C ASN A 116 1.22 5.38 -13.76
N ASP A 117 1.28 6.68 -13.94
CA ASP A 117 0.91 7.34 -15.18
C ASP A 117 2.03 7.22 -16.22
N SER A 118 1.67 7.02 -17.49
CA SER A 118 2.64 6.92 -18.58
C SER A 118 3.36 8.23 -18.88
N GLU A 119 2.72 9.36 -18.57
CA GLU A 119 3.28 10.71 -18.75
C GLU A 119 3.99 11.22 -17.48
N GLY A 120 3.97 10.43 -16.39
CA GLY A 120 4.65 10.74 -15.14
C GLY A 120 3.97 11.80 -14.26
N ARG A 121 2.70 12.16 -14.54
CA ARG A 121 1.92 13.13 -13.74
C ARG A 121 1.66 12.60 -12.33
N PHE A 122 1.48 11.28 -12.19
CA PHE A 122 1.29 10.61 -10.91
C PHE A 122 1.93 9.23 -10.88
N TYR A 123 2.12 8.72 -9.68
CA TYR A 123 2.67 7.39 -9.44
C TYR A 123 1.78 6.63 -8.45
N ASN A 124 1.91 5.30 -8.43
CA ASN A 124 1.20 4.44 -7.50
C ASN A 124 1.56 4.78 -6.05
N GLY A 125 0.57 5.18 -5.26
CA GLY A 125 0.72 5.64 -3.88
C GLY A 125 0.77 7.16 -3.73
N LYS A 126 0.76 7.95 -4.82
CA LYS A 126 0.59 9.42 -4.73
C LYS A 126 -0.79 9.72 -4.17
N ILE A 127 -0.84 10.62 -3.19
CA ILE A 127 -2.06 11.00 -2.50
C ILE A 127 -2.47 12.40 -2.96
N GLY A 128 -3.77 12.63 -2.99
CA GLY A 128 -4.32 13.95 -3.27
C GLY A 128 -5.74 14.11 -2.75
N LYS A 129 -6.29 15.27 -2.98
CA LYS A 129 -7.63 15.66 -2.61
C LYS A 129 -8.45 15.94 -3.87
N VAL A 130 -9.62 15.37 -3.98
CA VAL A 130 -10.53 15.63 -5.09
C VAL A 130 -11.02 17.08 -5.01
N THR A 131 -10.68 17.90 -5.98
CA THR A 131 -11.10 19.31 -6.06
C THR A 131 -12.34 19.48 -6.92
N GLU A 132 -12.49 18.65 -7.95
CA GLU A 132 -13.65 18.66 -8.83
C GLU A 132 -14.11 17.23 -9.16
N VAL A 133 -15.42 17.02 -9.11
CA VAL A 133 -16.08 15.80 -9.61
C VAL A 133 -17.24 16.25 -10.47
N SER A 134 -17.12 16.07 -11.76
CA SER A 134 -18.16 16.42 -12.72
C SER A 134 -19.10 15.22 -12.97
N LYS A 135 -20.38 15.49 -13.12
CA LYS A 135 -21.35 14.49 -13.58
C LYS A 135 -21.05 13.95 -15.01
N TYR A 136 -20.15 14.58 -15.72
CA TYR A 136 -19.68 14.13 -17.05
C TYR A 136 -18.44 13.20 -16.94
N GLY A 137 -18.05 12.80 -15.73
CA GLY A 137 -16.95 11.86 -15.53
C GLY A 137 -15.57 12.48 -15.39
N VAL A 138 -15.47 13.83 -15.37
CA VAL A 138 -14.19 14.49 -15.11
C VAL A 138 -13.94 14.54 -13.61
N VAL A 139 -12.77 14.07 -13.19
CA VAL A 139 -12.29 14.11 -11.81
C VAL A 139 -10.95 14.83 -11.78
N THR A 140 -10.85 15.92 -11.02
CA THR A 140 -9.59 16.63 -10.80
C THR A 140 -9.11 16.37 -9.38
N VAL A 141 -7.87 15.95 -9.25
CA VAL A 141 -7.19 15.69 -7.97
C VAL A 141 -6.05 16.68 -7.82
N GLU A 142 -6.04 17.41 -6.72
CA GLU A 142 -4.91 18.25 -6.31
C GLU A 142 -4.04 17.47 -5.34
N ASP A 143 -2.76 17.37 -5.61
CA ASP A 143 -1.80 16.76 -4.68
C ASP A 143 -1.42 17.73 -3.55
N PHE A 144 -0.65 17.27 -2.57
CA PHE A 144 -0.22 18.12 -1.44
C PHE A 144 0.95 19.06 -1.79
N GLU A 145 1.43 19.04 -3.03
CA GLU A 145 2.40 19.98 -3.58
C GLU A 145 1.69 21.13 -4.34
N GLY A 146 0.34 21.02 -4.50
CA GLY A 146 -0.51 22.00 -5.16
C GLY A 146 -0.66 21.80 -6.67
N GLU A 147 -0.24 20.63 -7.17
CA GLU A 147 -0.43 20.29 -8.58
C GLU A 147 -1.81 19.68 -8.81
N SER A 148 -2.53 20.21 -9.80
CA SER A 148 -3.84 19.70 -10.21
C SER A 148 -3.68 18.70 -11.35
N ILE A 149 -4.30 17.52 -11.20
CA ILE A 149 -4.24 16.39 -12.13
C ILE A 149 -5.65 16.02 -12.55
N ASP A 150 -5.94 16.15 -13.85
CA ASP A 150 -7.18 15.60 -14.41
C ASP A 150 -7.03 14.10 -14.61
N VAL A 151 -7.95 13.36 -14.00
CA VAL A 151 -7.90 11.91 -13.92
C VAL A 151 -8.93 11.31 -14.88
N GLU A 152 -8.45 10.47 -15.76
CA GLU A 152 -9.26 9.72 -16.71
C GLU A 152 -9.28 8.22 -16.34
N PRO A 153 -10.36 7.49 -16.70
CA PRO A 153 -10.37 6.04 -16.57
C PRO A 153 -9.26 5.39 -17.37
N VAL A 154 -8.61 4.41 -16.76
CA VAL A 154 -7.55 3.60 -17.37
C VAL A 154 -7.99 2.16 -17.50
N GLU A 155 -7.40 1.43 -18.44
CA GLU A 155 -7.67 0.02 -18.68
C GLU A 155 -6.59 -0.87 -18.07
N TRP A 156 -7.02 -1.98 -17.46
CA TRP A 156 -6.18 -3.10 -17.04
C TRP A 156 -6.59 -4.35 -17.81
N GLU A 157 -5.61 -5.13 -18.22
CA GLU A 157 -5.82 -6.36 -18.97
C GLU A 157 -5.59 -7.59 -18.08
N ASN A 158 -6.49 -8.57 -18.18
CA ASN A 158 -6.24 -9.92 -17.69
C ASN A 158 -5.59 -10.73 -18.82
N VAL A 159 -4.31 -11.05 -18.63
CA VAL A 159 -3.51 -11.73 -19.63
C VAL A 159 -3.25 -13.18 -19.23
N GLN A 160 -3.62 -14.11 -20.07
CA GLN A 160 -3.23 -15.51 -19.96
C GLN A 160 -2.14 -15.82 -20.99
N TYR A 161 -1.11 -16.55 -20.58
CA TYR A 161 -0.07 -17.00 -21.48
C TYR A 161 -0.48 -18.32 -22.10
N VAL A 162 -0.51 -18.38 -23.42
CA VAL A 162 -0.84 -19.59 -24.20
C VAL A 162 0.32 -19.97 -25.10
N VAL A 163 0.43 -21.26 -25.40
CA VAL A 163 1.41 -21.71 -26.40
C VAL A 163 0.80 -21.55 -27.79
N ASP A 164 1.45 -20.76 -28.62
CA ASP A 164 1.08 -20.60 -30.01
C ASP A 164 1.27 -21.93 -30.74
N SER A 165 0.24 -22.38 -31.46
CA SER A 165 0.23 -23.69 -32.11
C SER A 165 1.16 -23.79 -33.32
N GLU A 166 1.55 -22.66 -33.92
CA GLU A 166 2.39 -22.64 -35.13
C GLU A 166 3.86 -22.45 -34.77
N THR A 167 4.14 -21.54 -33.79
CA THR A 167 5.52 -21.17 -33.42
C THR A 167 6.04 -21.94 -32.21
N SER A 168 5.15 -22.58 -31.42
CA SER A 168 5.45 -23.20 -30.12
C SER A 168 6.01 -22.20 -29.10
N GLU A 169 5.84 -20.91 -29.31
CA GLU A 169 6.23 -19.86 -28.38
C GLU A 169 5.11 -19.55 -27.40
N ILE A 170 5.48 -19.05 -26.21
CA ILE A 170 4.54 -18.57 -25.20
C ILE A 170 4.16 -17.13 -25.57
N VAL A 171 2.89 -16.91 -25.90
CA VAL A 171 2.36 -15.60 -26.28
C VAL A 171 1.30 -15.11 -25.30
N PRO A 172 1.23 -13.81 -25.02
CA PRO A 172 0.17 -13.24 -24.18
C PRO A 172 -1.17 -13.24 -24.94
N ASN A 173 -2.23 -13.67 -24.27
CA ASN A 173 -3.61 -13.61 -24.74
C ASN A 173 -4.46 -12.82 -23.75
N VAL A 174 -5.00 -11.68 -24.19
CA VAL A 174 -5.89 -10.85 -23.35
C VAL A 174 -7.25 -11.53 -23.30
N VAL A 175 -7.65 -12.00 -22.11
CA VAL A 175 -8.93 -12.71 -21.89
C VAL A 175 -10.00 -11.83 -21.29
N GLY A 176 -9.62 -10.70 -20.65
CA GLY A 176 -10.57 -9.76 -20.07
C GLY A 176 -9.96 -8.38 -19.90
N ARG A 177 -10.82 -7.38 -19.72
CA ARG A 177 -10.45 -5.98 -19.49
C ARG A 177 -11.28 -5.40 -18.36
N PHE A 178 -10.64 -4.54 -17.58
CA PHE A 178 -11.26 -3.78 -16.50
C PHE A 178 -10.90 -2.31 -16.68
N ARG A 179 -11.89 -1.43 -16.79
CA ARG A 179 -11.70 0.01 -16.99
C ARG A 179 -12.33 0.81 -15.86
N GLN A 180 -11.54 1.62 -15.17
CA GLN A 180 -11.96 2.44 -14.03
C GLN A 180 -11.00 3.62 -13.84
N LEU A 181 -11.39 4.62 -13.06
CA LEU A 181 -10.46 5.63 -12.54
C LEU A 181 -9.34 4.97 -11.73
N PRO A 182 -8.07 5.33 -11.94
CA PRO A 182 -6.95 4.76 -11.20
C PRO A 182 -6.83 5.35 -9.78
N LEU A 183 -7.96 5.42 -9.09
CA LEU A 183 -8.09 6.04 -7.76
C LEU A 183 -8.69 5.07 -6.74
N ARG A 184 -8.35 5.29 -5.49
CA ARG A 184 -8.97 4.66 -4.32
C ARG A 184 -9.14 5.70 -3.23
N ILE A 185 -10.23 5.60 -2.45
CA ILE A 185 -10.38 6.37 -1.22
C ILE A 185 -9.24 6.03 -0.25
N ALA A 186 -8.63 7.03 0.39
CA ALA A 186 -7.36 6.86 1.07
C ALA A 186 -7.19 7.66 2.37
N TRP A 187 -8.22 7.80 3.18
CA TRP A 187 -8.01 8.18 4.59
C TRP A 187 -7.40 7.01 5.36
N ALA A 188 -7.83 5.78 5.04
CA ALA A 188 -7.23 4.56 5.56
C ALA A 188 -7.02 3.52 4.46
N VAL A 189 -5.93 2.75 4.58
CA VAL A 189 -5.63 1.60 3.72
C VAL A 189 -5.09 0.46 4.57
N THR A 190 -5.23 -0.78 4.10
CA THR A 190 -4.64 -1.89 4.84
C THR A 190 -3.12 -1.96 4.64
N ILE A 191 -2.43 -2.50 5.65
CA ILE A 191 -0.99 -2.74 5.59
C ILE A 191 -0.62 -3.55 4.33
N HIS A 192 -1.44 -4.53 3.93
CA HIS A 192 -1.22 -5.31 2.71
C HIS A 192 -1.30 -4.46 1.44
N LYS A 193 -2.35 -3.64 1.31
CA LYS A 193 -2.52 -2.74 0.16
C LYS A 193 -1.47 -1.62 0.11
N SER A 194 -0.79 -1.34 1.23
CA SER A 194 0.32 -0.39 1.30
C SER A 194 1.67 -0.97 0.88
N GLN A 195 1.75 -2.27 0.59
CA GLN A 195 3.01 -2.88 0.13
C GLN A 195 3.45 -2.26 -1.19
N GLY A 196 4.74 -1.96 -1.31
CA GLY A 196 5.30 -1.23 -2.46
C GLY A 196 5.20 0.29 -2.35
N LEU A 197 4.27 0.82 -1.55
CA LEU A 197 4.06 2.26 -1.39
C LEU A 197 5.05 2.87 -0.39
N THR A 198 5.18 4.19 -0.44
CA THR A 198 6.02 4.98 0.46
C THR A 198 5.27 6.24 0.87
N PHE A 199 5.27 6.53 2.17
CA PHE A 199 4.59 7.69 2.73
C PHE A 199 5.55 8.53 3.55
N ASP A 200 5.32 9.83 3.58
CA ASP A 200 6.07 10.74 4.46
C ASP A 200 5.49 10.69 5.88
N LYS A 201 4.16 10.55 6.01
CA LYS A 201 3.45 10.51 7.28
C LYS A 201 2.40 9.40 7.30
N VAL A 202 2.36 8.63 8.39
CA VAL A 202 1.39 7.54 8.58
C VAL A 202 0.92 7.47 10.03
N ILE A 203 -0.34 7.12 10.21
CA ILE A 203 -0.88 6.64 11.50
C ILE A 203 -0.99 5.14 11.40
N ILE A 204 -0.38 4.41 12.33
CA ILE A 204 -0.39 2.95 12.34
C ILE A 204 -1.26 2.46 13.50
N ASP A 205 -2.35 1.78 13.19
CA ASP A 205 -3.08 0.96 14.14
C ASP A 205 -2.53 -0.47 14.10
N ALA A 206 -1.65 -0.77 15.06
CA ALA A 206 -1.06 -2.09 15.21
C ALA A 206 -1.76 -2.96 16.27
N SER A 207 -2.87 -2.46 16.87
CA SER A 207 -3.57 -3.13 17.99
C SER A 207 -4.10 -4.52 17.62
N ALA A 208 -4.51 -4.70 16.35
CA ALA A 208 -5.04 -5.95 15.81
C ALA A 208 -4.05 -6.69 14.89
N ALA A 209 -2.75 -6.39 14.96
CA ALA A 209 -1.74 -7.11 14.16
C ALA A 209 -1.64 -8.57 14.64
N PHE A 210 -2.06 -9.49 13.79
CA PHE A 210 -2.14 -10.93 14.10
C PHE A 210 -1.12 -11.77 13.33
N ALA A 211 -0.54 -11.24 12.26
CA ALA A 211 0.44 -11.96 11.46
C ALA A 211 1.86 -11.46 11.71
N PHE A 212 2.78 -12.40 11.83
CA PHE A 212 4.20 -12.10 11.93
C PHE A 212 4.65 -11.21 10.78
N GLY A 213 5.44 -10.19 11.09
CA GLY A 213 5.97 -9.25 10.10
C GLY A 213 5.03 -8.12 9.65
N GLN A 214 3.74 -8.13 9.99
CA GLN A 214 2.82 -7.04 9.61
C GLN A 214 3.27 -5.68 10.17
N VAL A 215 3.72 -5.64 11.42
CA VAL A 215 4.21 -4.40 12.04
C VAL A 215 5.46 -3.90 11.30
N TYR A 216 6.40 -4.79 10.94
CA TYR A 216 7.56 -4.43 10.13
C TYR A 216 7.13 -3.82 8.78
N VAL A 217 6.17 -4.45 8.09
CA VAL A 217 5.65 -3.93 6.82
C VAL A 217 5.08 -2.53 7.02
N ALA A 218 4.26 -2.30 8.04
CA ALA A 218 3.68 -0.99 8.32
C ALA A 218 4.74 0.07 8.61
N LEU A 219 5.67 -0.20 9.54
CA LEU A 219 6.77 0.71 9.88
C LEU A 219 7.61 1.04 8.65
N SER A 220 7.95 0.02 7.84
CA SER A 220 8.77 0.18 6.66
C SER A 220 8.10 0.97 5.53
N ARG A 221 6.82 1.33 5.64
CA ARG A 221 6.13 2.21 4.66
C ARG A 221 6.53 3.66 4.81
N CYS A 222 6.95 4.10 5.98
CA CYS A 222 7.34 5.47 6.23
C CYS A 222 8.81 5.73 5.89
N ARG A 223 9.12 6.97 5.51
CA ARG A 223 10.50 7.39 5.20
C ARG A 223 11.33 7.64 6.45
N THR A 224 10.72 8.15 7.51
CA THR A 224 11.37 8.53 8.77
C THR A 224 10.59 8.04 9.98
N LEU A 225 11.25 7.94 11.13
CA LEU A 225 10.59 7.62 12.39
C LEU A 225 9.61 8.73 12.82
N GLU A 226 9.95 9.98 12.56
CA GLU A 226 9.14 11.16 12.89
C GLU A 226 7.83 11.19 12.14
N GLY A 227 7.81 10.64 10.92
CA GLY A 227 6.59 10.52 10.11
C GLY A 227 5.60 9.45 10.62
N ILE A 228 6.00 8.64 11.61
CA ILE A 228 5.13 7.62 12.20
C ILE A 228 4.38 8.18 13.40
N SER A 229 3.08 7.93 13.45
CA SER A 229 2.25 7.99 14.65
C SER A 229 1.68 6.59 14.94
N LEU A 230 1.71 6.17 16.20
CA LEU A 230 1.10 4.92 16.63
C LEU A 230 -0.19 5.25 17.41
N GLU A 231 -1.27 4.55 17.11
CA GLU A 231 -2.52 4.69 17.90
C GLU A 231 -2.42 4.04 19.26
N SER A 232 -1.66 2.94 19.35
CA SER A 232 -1.44 2.20 20.59
C SER A 232 0.01 1.72 20.68
N PRO A 233 0.51 1.44 21.89
CA PRO A 233 1.85 0.89 22.06
C PRO A 233 2.00 -0.46 21.37
N ILE A 234 3.13 -0.64 20.69
CA ILE A 234 3.52 -1.93 20.11
C ILE A 234 4.12 -2.79 21.23
N GLY A 235 3.56 -3.99 21.40
CA GLY A 235 4.12 -5.01 22.27
C GLY A 235 5.29 -5.75 21.61
N ILE A 236 6.22 -6.26 22.42
CA ILE A 236 7.35 -7.03 21.89
C ILE A 236 6.91 -8.28 21.13
N SER A 237 5.81 -8.90 21.56
CA SER A 237 5.21 -10.08 20.90
C SER A 237 4.73 -9.80 19.47
N SER A 238 4.30 -8.58 19.19
CA SER A 238 3.83 -8.17 17.84
C SER A 238 4.98 -7.94 16.85
N LEU A 239 6.22 -7.87 17.34
CA LEU A 239 7.43 -7.64 16.57
C LEU A 239 8.17 -8.94 16.21
N TYR A 240 7.84 -10.06 16.87
CA TYR A 240 8.49 -11.34 16.59
C TYR A 240 8.13 -11.86 15.18
N GLN A 241 9.12 -12.51 14.58
CA GLN A 241 8.94 -13.27 13.34
C GLN A 241 8.76 -14.76 13.64
N ASP A 242 8.19 -15.49 12.66
CA ASP A 242 8.13 -16.94 12.72
C ASP A 242 9.55 -17.53 12.76
N GLY A 243 9.81 -18.37 13.79
CA GLY A 243 11.10 -19.05 13.96
C GLY A 243 11.52 -19.93 12.77
N HIS A 244 10.57 -20.38 11.95
CA HIS A 244 10.87 -21.11 10.72
C HIS A 244 11.55 -20.22 9.66
N VAL A 245 11.22 -18.93 9.60
CA VAL A 245 11.86 -17.97 8.69
C VAL A 245 13.29 -17.71 9.14
N SER A 246 13.52 -17.52 10.43
CA SER A 246 14.86 -17.32 11.00
C SER A 246 15.75 -18.53 10.74
N SER A 247 15.29 -19.75 11.05
CA SER A 247 16.05 -20.99 10.83
C SER A 247 16.31 -21.30 9.35
N PHE A 248 15.42 -20.85 8.46
CA PHE A 248 15.63 -20.97 7.01
C PHE A 248 16.72 -20.02 6.51
N ASN A 249 16.86 -18.84 7.11
CA ASN A 249 17.87 -17.86 6.75
C ASN A 249 19.26 -18.19 7.32
N GLU A 250 19.36 -18.79 8.52
CA GLU A 250 20.62 -19.16 9.16
C GLU A 250 21.42 -20.25 8.38
N GLY A 251 20.75 -21.05 7.58
CA GLY A 251 21.38 -22.11 6.76
C GLY A 251 21.88 -21.66 5.38
N ARG A 252 21.93 -20.36 5.10
CA ARG A 252 22.25 -19.83 3.78
C ARG A 252 23.67 -19.29 3.70
N THR A 253 24.41 -19.70 2.68
CA THR A 253 25.65 -19.03 2.27
C THR A 253 25.26 -17.91 1.30
N PRO A 254 25.48 -16.63 1.61
CA PRO A 254 25.23 -15.57 0.65
C PRO A 254 26.14 -15.73 -0.55
N PHE A 255 25.60 -15.58 -1.74
CA PHE A 255 26.38 -15.44 -2.96
C PHE A 255 27.05 -14.05 -2.90
N SER A 256 28.36 -14.02 -2.76
CA SER A 256 29.19 -12.81 -2.80
C SER A 256 29.38 -12.33 -4.24
#